data_0c9b81e564492df71e9a106ecd1e1af7
#
_entry.id   0c9b81e564492df71e9a106ecd1e1af7
#
_cell.length_a   1.000
_cell.length_b   1.000
_cell.length_c   1.000
_cell.angle_alpha   90.00
_cell.angle_beta   90.00
_cell.angle_gamma   90.00
#
_symmetry.space_group_name_H-M   'P 1'
#
loop_
_entity.id
_entity.type
_entity.pdbx_description
1 polymer ?
#
loop_
_entity_poly.entity_id
_entity_poly.type
_entity_poly.pdbx_seq_one_letter_code
_entity_poly.pdbx_strand_id
1 'polypeptide(L)'
;MREKVRDRGRLEHILEAIESIEEFHAQYTFEDIKKNKLIFYGFTKLVEVIGEAVYMLSTEFRDSHSDVNWRQIERMRHVLVHGYYTMNYNKKTNTVNEI
;
A
#
# COMPACT_ATOMS: atom_id res chain seq x y z
N MET A 1 17.46 18.00 -13.03
CA MET A 1 17.68 16.81 -13.85
C MET A 1 17.69 15.51 -13.07
N ARG A 2 18.44 15.42 -12.00
CA ARG A 2 18.46 14.21 -11.16
C ARG A 2 17.09 13.86 -10.61
N GLU A 3 16.31 14.88 -10.23
CA GLU A 3 14.97 14.65 -9.69
C GLU A 3 14.00 14.09 -10.72
N LYS A 4 14.07 14.56 -11.96
CA LYS A 4 13.22 14.04 -13.04
C LYS A 4 13.52 12.57 -13.36
N VAL A 5 14.79 12.18 -13.35
CA VAL A 5 15.19 10.79 -13.57
C VAL A 5 14.68 9.92 -12.42
N ARG A 6 14.79 10.42 -11.17
CA ARG A 6 14.29 9.73 -10.00
C ARG A 6 12.77 9.60 -10.03
N ASP A 7 12.07 10.65 -10.42
CA ASP A 7 10.60 10.62 -10.53
C ASP A 7 10.15 9.55 -11.50
N ARG A 8 10.82 9.44 -12.66
CA ARG A 8 10.50 8.40 -13.63
C ARG A 8 10.67 7.00 -13.05
N GLY A 9 11.78 6.76 -12.36
CA GLY A 9 12.02 5.48 -11.70
C GLY A 9 10.97 5.18 -10.63
N ARG A 10 10.57 6.20 -9.85
CA ARG A 10 9.52 6.04 -8.85
C ARG A 10 8.19 5.70 -9.50
N LEU A 11 7.86 6.37 -10.60
CA LEU A 11 6.61 6.10 -11.33
C LEU A 11 6.61 4.69 -11.92
N GLU A 12 7.74 4.22 -12.42
CA GLU A 12 7.87 2.85 -12.91
C GLU A 12 7.62 1.83 -11.79
N HIS A 13 8.16 2.07 -10.60
CA HIS A 13 7.91 1.22 -9.43
C HIS A 13 6.43 1.22 -9.04
N ILE A 14 5.80 2.39 -9.07
CA ILE A 14 4.37 2.50 -8.78
C ILE A 14 3.56 1.68 -9.79
N LEU A 15 3.88 1.81 -11.07
CA LEU A 15 3.17 1.09 -12.13
C LEU A 15 3.32 -0.42 -11.98
N GLU A 16 4.54 -0.90 -11.73
CA GLU A 16 4.79 -2.32 -11.50
C GLU A 16 3.98 -2.85 -10.32
N ALA A 17 3.94 -2.08 -9.21
CA ALA A 17 3.19 -2.48 -8.03
C ALA A 17 1.69 -2.52 -8.31
N ILE A 18 1.16 -1.55 -9.06
CA ILE A 18 -0.25 -1.53 -9.46
C ILE A 18 -0.58 -2.76 -10.32
N GLU A 19 0.26 -3.06 -11.29
CA GLU A 19 0.08 -4.24 -12.15
C GLU A 19 0.06 -5.53 -11.33
N SER A 20 0.94 -5.65 -10.35
CA SER A 20 0.97 -6.80 -9.45
C SER A 20 -0.31 -6.88 -8.60
N ILE A 21 -0.80 -5.74 -8.12
CA ILE A 21 -2.06 -5.70 -7.36
C ILE A 21 -3.23 -6.15 -8.24
N GLU A 22 -3.28 -5.71 -9.49
CA GLU A 22 -4.32 -6.11 -10.43
C GLU A 22 -4.29 -7.61 -10.69
N GLU A 23 -3.09 -8.19 -10.84
CA GLU A 23 -2.93 -9.64 -11.01
C GLU A 23 -3.42 -10.40 -9.78
N PHE A 24 -3.08 -9.92 -8.58
CA PHE A 24 -3.55 -10.51 -7.33
C PHE A 24 -5.07 -10.45 -7.23
N HIS A 25 -5.64 -9.30 -7.56
CA HIS A 25 -7.09 -9.10 -7.47
C HIS A 25 -7.84 -10.00 -8.45
N ALA A 26 -7.23 -10.34 -9.57
CA ALA A 26 -7.82 -11.26 -10.53
C ALA A 26 -7.85 -12.71 -10.03
N GLN A 27 -6.91 -13.08 -9.15
CA GLN A 27 -6.75 -14.45 -8.65
C GLN A 27 -7.40 -14.67 -7.28
N TYR A 28 -7.49 -13.64 -6.44
CA TYR A 28 -7.93 -13.77 -5.06
C TYR A 28 -9.03 -12.76 -4.75
N THR A 29 -10.05 -13.21 -4.03
CA THR A 29 -11.08 -12.31 -3.49
C THR A 29 -10.53 -11.58 -2.26
N PHE A 30 -11.23 -10.53 -1.84
CA PHE A 30 -10.88 -9.82 -0.62
C PHE A 30 -10.88 -10.76 0.61
N GLU A 31 -11.84 -11.67 0.66
CA GLU A 31 -11.90 -12.66 1.74
C GLU A 31 -10.70 -13.61 1.73
N ASP A 32 -10.27 -14.04 0.54
CA ASP A 32 -9.07 -14.88 0.41
C ASP A 32 -7.83 -14.15 0.94
N ILE A 33 -7.71 -12.87 0.61
CA ILE A 33 -6.57 -12.04 1.05
C ILE A 33 -6.57 -11.93 2.58
N LYS A 34 -7.74 -11.71 3.18
CA LYS A 34 -7.85 -11.58 4.64
C LYS A 34 -7.49 -12.87 5.37
N LYS A 35 -7.84 -14.02 4.81
CA LYS A 35 -7.63 -15.32 5.46
C LYS A 35 -6.20 -15.81 5.38
N ASN A 36 -5.47 -15.42 4.36
CA ASN A 36 -4.11 -15.92 4.14
C ASN A 36 -3.09 -14.82 4.49
N LYS A 37 -2.39 -15.01 5.60
CA LYS A 37 -1.40 -14.05 6.08
C LYS A 37 -0.32 -13.75 5.05
N LEU A 38 0.15 -14.77 4.36
CA LEU A 38 1.22 -14.60 3.37
C LEU A 38 0.77 -13.72 2.21
N ILE A 39 -0.45 -13.96 1.72
CA ILE A 39 -1.05 -13.14 0.65
C ILE A 39 -1.29 -11.72 1.16
N PHE A 40 -1.79 -11.58 2.38
CA PHE A 40 -2.03 -10.26 2.98
C PHE A 40 -0.73 -9.46 3.11
N TYR A 41 0.33 -10.09 3.62
CA TYR A 41 1.62 -9.41 3.74
C TYR A 41 2.21 -9.05 2.38
N GLY A 42 2.04 -9.91 1.38
CA GLY A 42 2.46 -9.58 0.01
C GLY A 42 1.72 -8.38 -0.53
N PHE A 43 0.40 -8.33 -0.34
CA PHE A 43 -0.43 -7.20 -0.76
C PHE A 43 0.00 -5.92 -0.02
N THR A 44 0.20 -6.01 1.29
CA THR A 44 0.65 -4.88 2.11
C THR A 44 2.00 -4.36 1.62
N LYS A 45 2.90 -5.26 1.25
CA LYS A 45 4.21 -4.86 0.72
C LYS A 45 4.06 -4.06 -0.57
N LEU A 46 3.17 -4.47 -1.47
CA LEU A 46 2.91 -3.72 -2.71
C LEU A 46 2.37 -2.31 -2.40
N VAL A 47 1.46 -2.20 -1.45
CA VAL A 47 0.93 -0.90 -1.02
C VAL A 47 2.04 -0.04 -0.41
N GLU A 48 2.93 -0.64 0.38
CA GLU A 48 4.09 0.07 0.93
C GLU A 48 5.02 0.60 -0.16
N VAL A 49 5.28 -0.21 -1.19
CA VAL A 49 6.12 0.21 -2.32
C VAL A 49 5.51 1.44 -2.99
N ILE A 50 4.19 1.44 -3.21
CA ILE A 50 3.51 2.58 -3.82
C ILE A 50 3.62 3.82 -2.93
N GLY A 51 3.31 3.68 -1.64
CA GLY A 51 3.34 4.80 -0.70
C GLY A 51 4.74 5.40 -0.56
N GLU A 52 5.76 4.56 -0.47
CA GLU A 52 7.14 5.00 -0.38
C GLU A 52 7.59 5.71 -1.67
N ALA A 53 7.23 5.15 -2.82
CA ALA A 53 7.58 5.76 -4.11
C ALA A 53 6.91 7.12 -4.26
N VAL A 54 5.64 7.25 -3.87
CA VAL A 54 4.93 8.54 -3.90
C VAL A 54 5.60 9.55 -2.96
N TYR A 55 5.98 9.13 -1.76
CA TYR A 55 6.68 9.99 -0.81
C TYR A 55 7.98 10.53 -1.40
N MET A 56 8.68 9.71 -2.18
CA MET A 56 9.97 10.06 -2.76
C MET A 56 9.87 10.85 -4.07
N LEU A 57 8.66 11.05 -4.61
CA LEU A 57 8.46 11.93 -5.76
C LEU A 57 8.83 13.37 -5.39
N SER A 58 9.39 14.12 -6.36
CA SER A 58 9.75 15.51 -6.10
C SER A 58 8.49 16.35 -5.84
N THR A 59 8.65 17.40 -5.04
CA THR A 59 7.58 18.35 -4.78
C THR A 59 7.10 19.00 -6.08
N GLU A 60 8.05 19.31 -6.96
CA GLU A 60 7.76 19.88 -8.27
C GLU A 60 6.82 18.99 -9.09
N PHE A 61 7.12 17.69 -9.12
CA PHE A 61 6.28 16.74 -9.85
C PHE A 61 4.88 16.67 -9.26
N ARG A 62 4.78 16.54 -7.94
CA ARG A 62 3.49 16.43 -7.26
C ARG A 62 2.64 17.69 -7.44
N ASP A 63 3.28 18.85 -7.38
CA ASP A 63 2.57 20.14 -7.56
C ASP A 63 2.06 20.31 -9.00
N SER A 64 2.82 19.83 -9.98
CA SER A 64 2.40 19.89 -11.39
C SER A 64 1.30 18.89 -11.73
N HIS A 65 1.05 17.91 -10.84
CA HIS A 65 -0.01 16.91 -10.99
C HIS A 65 -0.93 16.92 -9.77
N SER A 66 -1.37 18.12 -9.39
CA SER A 66 -2.18 18.32 -8.16
C SER A 66 -3.58 17.74 -8.22
N ASP A 67 -4.03 17.28 -9.39
CA ASP A 67 -5.29 16.56 -9.57
C ASP A 67 -5.26 15.18 -8.91
N VAL A 68 -4.07 14.63 -8.66
CA VAL A 68 -3.88 13.37 -7.94
C VAL A 68 -3.80 13.67 -6.43
N ASN A 69 -4.54 12.93 -5.63
CA ASN A 69 -4.48 13.07 -4.18
C ASN A 69 -3.29 12.26 -3.62
N TRP A 70 -2.10 12.81 -3.74
CA TRP A 70 -0.85 12.18 -3.31
C TRP A 70 -0.85 11.86 -1.82
N ARG A 71 -1.39 12.76 -1.02
CA ARG A 71 -1.45 12.58 0.44
C ARG A 71 -2.31 11.38 0.82
N GLN A 72 -3.41 11.17 0.13
CA GLN A 72 -4.28 10.03 0.36
C GLN A 72 -3.58 8.72 0.03
N ILE A 73 -2.81 8.69 -1.06
CA ILE A 73 -2.04 7.50 -1.45
C ILE A 73 -1.00 7.17 -0.38
N GLU A 74 -0.28 8.16 0.12
CA GLU A 74 0.68 7.97 1.21
C GLU A 74 0.01 7.42 2.47
N ARG A 75 -1.16 7.94 2.80
CA ARG A 75 -1.89 7.53 4.01
C ARG A 75 -2.52 6.15 3.89
N MET A 76 -2.78 5.68 2.69
CA MET A 76 -3.39 4.38 2.46
C MET A 76 -2.57 3.26 3.09
N ARG A 77 -1.25 3.31 2.96
CA ARG A 77 -0.35 2.36 3.62
C ARG A 77 -0.55 2.36 5.13
N HIS A 78 -0.57 3.56 5.72
CA HIS A 78 -0.70 3.73 7.17
C HIS A 78 -2.04 3.18 7.68
N VAL A 79 -3.12 3.51 6.99
CA VAL A 79 -4.46 3.07 7.34
C VAL A 79 -4.58 1.54 7.24
N LEU A 80 -4.06 0.97 6.17
CA LEU A 80 -4.11 -0.47 5.94
C LEU A 80 -3.34 -1.24 7.02
N VAL A 81 -2.12 -0.82 7.31
CA VAL A 81 -1.28 -1.47 8.30
C VAL A 81 -1.90 -1.36 9.70
N HIS A 82 -2.33 -0.16 10.09
CA HIS A 82 -2.96 0.06 11.39
C HIS A 82 -4.27 -0.70 11.53
N GLY A 83 -5.10 -0.69 10.50
CA GLY A 83 -6.35 -1.43 10.51
C GLY A 83 -6.14 -2.92 10.74
N TYR A 84 -5.14 -3.49 10.07
CA TYR A 84 -4.81 -4.91 10.22
C TYR A 84 -4.32 -5.23 11.63
N TYR A 85 -3.38 -4.44 12.15
CA TYR A 85 -2.84 -4.67 13.49
C TYR A 85 -3.90 -4.49 14.57
N THR A 86 -4.75 -3.49 14.42
CA THR A 86 -5.85 -3.26 15.37
C THR A 86 -6.81 -4.45 15.38
N MET A 87 -7.18 -4.98 14.21
CA MET A 87 -8.04 -6.16 14.12
C MET A 87 -7.41 -7.36 14.79
N ASN A 88 -6.15 -7.63 14.53
CA ASN A 88 -5.43 -8.76 15.12
C ASN A 88 -5.29 -8.61 16.63
N TYR A 89 -4.99 -7.41 17.10
CA TYR A 89 -4.89 -7.13 18.52
C TYR A 89 -6.22 -7.40 19.23
N ASN A 90 -7.31 -6.88 18.70
CA ASN A 90 -8.64 -7.06 19.28
C ASN A 90 -9.05 -8.53 19.28
N LYS A 91 -8.74 -9.25 18.21
CA LYS A 91 -9.03 -10.68 18.11
C LYS A 91 -8.27 -11.49 19.18
N LYS A 92 -6.99 -11.18 19.37
CA LYS A 92 -6.16 -11.83 20.40
C LYS A 92 -6.67 -11.52 21.80
N THR A 93 -7.02 -10.26 22.04
CA THR A 93 -7.56 -9.82 23.33
C THR A 93 -8.87 -10.52 23.65
N ASN A 94 -9.76 -10.63 22.68
CA ASN A 94 -11.03 -11.35 22.83
C ASN A 94 -10.80 -12.83 23.15
N THR A 95 -9.87 -13.46 22.46
CA THR A 95 -9.51 -14.86 22.70
C THR A 95 -8.99 -15.05 24.11
N VAL A 96 -8.14 -14.17 24.59
CA VAL A 96 -7.60 -14.22 25.95
C VAL A 96 -8.71 -14.01 26.98
N ASN A 97 -9.63 -13.11 26.72
CA ASN A 97 -10.74 -12.81 27.64
C ASN A 97 -11.75 -13.98 27.74
N GLU A 98 -11.85 -14.78 26.70
CA GLU A 98 -12.74 -15.94 26.68
C GLU A 98 -12.18 -17.11 27.47
N ILE A 99 -10.89 -17.15 27.72
CA ILE A 99 -10.23 -18.19 28.49
C ILE A 99 -10.34 -17.91 30.00
#